data_2688b98da8a750c866a63cee1a134734
#
_entry.id   2688b98da8a750c866a63cee1a134734
#
_cell.length_a   1.000
_cell.length_b   1.000
_cell.length_c   1.000
_cell.angle_alpha   90.00
_cell.angle_beta   90.00
_cell.angle_gamma   90.00
#
_symmetry.space_group_name_H-M   'P 1'
#
loop_
_entity.id
_entity.type
_entity.pdbx_description
1 polymer ?
#
loop_
_entity_poly.entity_id
_entity_poly.type
_entity_poly.pdbx_seq_one_letter_code
_entity_poly.pdbx_strand_id
1 'polypeptide(L)'
;AQCLVGSEMCIRDRLRTFYSCLYRSLLFPRKFYEIDKSGNIVHYSPYNGEVKSGYMYTDTGFWDTFRALFPFLNLMYPSVNKEIQEGLANTYKESGFLPEWASPGHRHCMVGNNSASVVADAYLKGCQAEEISLLYEAVLHGANNVHPQVPSTGRLGYEYYNRLGYVPYNVGINENVARTLEYAYDDWCIMKLAQKLNL
;
A
#
# COMPACT_ATOMS: atom_id res chain seq x y z
N ALA A 1 5.02 -37.67 32.21
CA ALA A 1 6.24 -37.36 31.43
C ALA A 1 5.97 -37.29 29.92
N GLN A 2 5.17 -38.18 29.35
CA GLN A 2 4.84 -38.13 27.91
C GLN A 2 4.07 -36.90 27.47
N CYS A 3 3.21 -36.36 28.32
CA CYS A 3 2.49 -35.11 28.01
C CYS A 3 3.40 -33.86 27.98
N LEU A 4 4.45 -33.82 28.81
CA LEU A 4 5.41 -32.72 28.85
C LEU A 4 6.34 -32.70 27.61
N VAL A 5 6.81 -33.87 27.18
CA VAL A 5 7.64 -34.02 25.98
C VAL A 5 6.86 -33.62 24.73
N GLY A 6 5.59 -33.99 24.62
CA GLY A 6 4.71 -33.54 23.53
C GLY A 6 4.45 -32.02 23.53
N SER A 7 4.29 -31.41 24.71
CA SER A 7 4.07 -29.96 24.83
C SER A 7 5.31 -29.17 24.48
N GLU A 8 6.51 -29.57 24.90
CA GLU A 8 7.77 -28.89 24.55
C GLU A 8 8.06 -28.97 23.04
N MET A 9 7.83 -30.13 22.42
CA MET A 9 7.98 -30.30 20.98
C MET A 9 6.99 -29.41 20.21
N CYS A 10 5.72 -29.37 20.63
CA CYS A 10 4.71 -28.51 20.07
C CYS A 10 5.06 -27.01 20.24
N ILE A 11 5.60 -26.61 21.38
CA ILE A 11 6.04 -25.24 21.63
C ILE A 11 7.19 -24.86 20.69
N ARG A 12 8.19 -25.73 20.53
CA ARG A 12 9.33 -25.51 19.64
C ARG A 12 8.89 -25.37 18.19
N ASP A 13 7.99 -26.22 17.72
CA ASP A 13 7.48 -26.17 16.35
C ASP A 13 6.65 -24.90 16.11
N ARG A 14 5.85 -24.48 17.08
CA ARG A 14 5.09 -23.23 17.03
C ARG A 14 6.01 -22.01 16.99
N LEU A 15 7.07 -22.01 17.79
CA LEU A 15 8.07 -20.93 17.75
C LEU A 15 8.79 -20.86 16.40
N ARG A 16 9.17 -21.99 15.83
CA ARG A 16 9.77 -22.03 14.48
C ARG A 16 8.80 -21.48 13.44
N THR A 17 7.56 -21.89 13.48
CA THR A 17 6.52 -21.37 12.58
C THR A 17 6.34 -19.88 12.76
N PHE A 18 6.22 -19.41 14.00
CA PHE A 18 6.07 -17.99 14.32
C PHE A 18 7.23 -17.15 13.77
N TYR A 19 8.47 -17.52 14.08
CA TYR A 19 9.63 -16.76 13.59
C TYR A 19 9.84 -16.86 12.09
N SER A 20 9.49 -18.00 11.47
CA SER A 20 9.51 -18.12 10.01
C SER A 20 8.48 -17.21 9.35
N CYS A 21 7.28 -17.11 9.90
CA CYS A 21 6.25 -16.20 9.41
C CYS A 21 6.65 -14.73 9.62
N LEU A 22 7.18 -14.41 10.81
CA LEU A 22 7.69 -13.08 11.12
C LEU A 22 8.79 -12.64 10.15
N TYR A 23 9.77 -13.52 9.90
CA TYR A 23 10.83 -13.25 8.92
C TYR A 23 10.24 -12.99 7.53
N ARG A 24 9.32 -13.83 7.06
CA ARG A 24 8.70 -13.70 5.74
C ARG A 24 7.86 -12.42 5.61
N SER A 25 7.18 -11.98 6.67
CA SER A 25 6.39 -10.75 6.65
C SER A 25 7.25 -9.48 6.51
N LEU A 26 8.57 -9.57 6.74
CA LEU A 26 9.52 -8.46 6.60
C LEU A 26 10.36 -8.54 5.32
N LEU A 27 10.12 -9.52 4.43
CA LEU A 27 10.81 -9.62 3.15
C LEU A 27 10.28 -8.62 2.12
N PHE A 28 9.03 -8.18 2.26
CA PHE A 28 8.34 -7.25 1.37
C PHE A 28 7.49 -6.27 2.19
N PRO A 29 7.34 -5.00 1.75
CA PRO A 29 8.01 -4.38 0.61
C PRO A 29 9.52 -4.29 0.78
N ARG A 30 10.25 -4.25 -0.34
CA ARG A 30 11.71 -4.09 -0.33
C ARG A 30 12.09 -2.63 -0.28
N LYS A 31 13.17 -2.33 0.44
CA LYS A 31 13.86 -1.04 0.39
C LYS A 31 14.44 -0.83 -1.02
N PHE A 32 14.09 0.28 -1.63
CA PHE A 32 14.55 0.69 -2.96
C PHE A 32 15.23 2.05 -2.88
N TYR A 33 16.09 2.20 -1.89
CA TYR A 33 16.89 3.41 -1.64
C TYR A 33 18.28 3.02 -1.12
N GLU A 34 19.18 3.97 -1.20
CA GLU A 34 20.57 3.85 -0.71
C GLU A 34 20.92 5.04 0.17
N ILE A 35 22.02 4.93 0.89
CA ILE A 35 22.61 6.03 1.65
C ILE A 35 23.86 6.50 0.88
N ASP A 36 23.86 7.77 0.44
CA ASP A 36 24.97 8.34 -0.28
C ASP A 36 26.20 8.57 0.63
N LYS A 37 27.32 9.02 0.03
CA LYS A 37 28.58 9.27 0.77
C LYS A 37 28.45 10.38 1.83
N SER A 38 27.44 11.22 1.71
CA SER A 38 27.14 12.32 2.65
C SER A 38 26.16 11.91 3.75
N GLY A 39 25.67 10.65 3.74
CA GLY A 39 24.70 10.14 4.67
C GLY A 39 23.24 10.43 4.31
N ASN A 40 22.97 10.96 3.12
CA ASN A 40 21.61 11.25 2.67
C ASN A 40 20.94 10.01 2.09
N ILE A 41 19.64 9.88 2.31
CA ILE A 41 18.82 8.85 1.70
C ILE A 41 18.48 9.28 0.28
N VAL A 42 18.80 8.44 -0.70
CA VAL A 42 18.58 8.67 -2.12
C VAL A 42 18.04 7.41 -2.80
N HIS A 43 17.27 7.57 -3.85
CA HIS A 43 16.79 6.46 -4.66
C HIS A 43 16.83 6.80 -6.15
N TYR A 44 16.93 5.76 -6.97
CA TYR A 44 16.73 5.88 -8.41
C TYR A 44 15.24 5.71 -8.70
N SER A 45 14.59 6.75 -9.22
CA SER A 45 13.16 6.71 -9.51
C SER A 45 12.85 5.73 -10.64
N PRO A 46 12.02 4.70 -10.41
CA PRO A 46 11.57 3.81 -11.46
C PRO A 46 10.52 4.43 -12.38
N TYR A 47 10.10 5.66 -12.09
CA TYR A 47 9.03 6.37 -12.80
C TYR A 47 9.57 7.39 -13.80
N ASN A 48 10.68 8.07 -13.48
CA ASN A 48 11.25 9.12 -14.34
C ASN A 48 12.74 8.92 -14.66
N GLY A 49 13.40 7.93 -14.05
CA GLY A 49 14.81 7.59 -14.32
C GLY A 49 15.83 8.55 -13.70
N GLU A 50 15.44 9.35 -12.72
CA GLU A 50 16.31 10.30 -12.04
C GLU A 50 16.69 9.82 -10.64
N VAL A 51 17.83 10.25 -10.12
CA VAL A 51 18.19 10.08 -8.71
C VAL A 51 17.50 11.17 -7.90
N LYS A 52 16.71 10.77 -6.92
CA LYS A 52 15.94 11.63 -6.03
C LYS A 52 16.32 11.40 -4.56
N SER A 53 16.04 12.38 -3.73
CA SER A 53 16.17 12.25 -2.27
C SER A 53 14.96 11.59 -1.64
N GLY A 54 15.18 10.90 -0.52
CA GLY A 54 14.14 10.30 0.29
C GLY A 54 13.94 8.80 0.06
N TYR A 55 13.03 8.24 0.84
CA TYR A 55 12.72 6.81 0.81
C TYR A 55 11.97 6.40 -0.46
N MET A 56 12.20 5.17 -0.88
CA MET A 56 11.42 4.47 -1.89
C MET A 56 11.30 3.00 -1.49
N TYR A 57 10.12 2.41 -1.73
CA TYR A 57 9.84 1.00 -1.47
C TYR A 57 9.19 0.38 -2.69
N THR A 58 9.44 -0.92 -2.90
CA THR A 58 8.93 -1.66 -4.05
C THR A 58 8.58 -3.10 -3.71
N ASP A 59 8.18 -3.87 -4.73
CA ASP A 59 7.86 -5.29 -4.66
C ASP A 59 6.75 -5.59 -3.65
N THR A 60 5.62 -4.88 -3.81
CA THR A 60 4.42 -5.13 -3.02
C THR A 60 3.15 -4.81 -3.82
N GLY A 61 2.09 -5.57 -3.55
CA GLY A 61 0.74 -5.31 -4.01
C GLY A 61 -0.17 -5.05 -2.82
N PHE A 62 -0.91 -3.95 -2.86
CA PHE A 62 -1.68 -3.53 -1.70
C PHE A 62 -2.96 -4.34 -1.48
N TRP A 63 -3.56 -4.89 -2.56
CA TRP A 63 -4.71 -5.78 -2.44
C TRP A 63 -4.46 -6.97 -1.51
N ASP A 64 -3.24 -7.53 -1.54
CA ASP A 64 -2.84 -8.62 -0.65
C ASP A 64 -2.47 -8.13 0.75
N THR A 65 -1.75 -7.01 0.83
CA THR A 65 -0.99 -6.63 2.02
C THR A 65 -1.73 -5.69 2.97
N PHE A 66 -2.75 -4.95 2.50
CA PHE A 66 -3.54 -4.09 3.39
C PHE A 66 -4.30 -4.89 4.45
N ARG A 67 -4.61 -6.15 4.17
CA ARG A 67 -5.43 -7.02 5.02
C ARG A 67 -4.76 -7.38 6.35
N ALA A 68 -3.44 -7.60 6.33
CA ALA A 68 -2.73 -8.04 7.52
C ALA A 68 -1.32 -7.42 7.66
N LEU A 69 -0.53 -7.36 6.58
CA LEU A 69 0.86 -6.92 6.66
C LEU A 69 0.97 -5.46 7.12
N PHE A 70 0.28 -4.52 6.47
CA PHE A 70 0.34 -3.11 6.87
C PHE A 70 -0.24 -2.85 8.26
N PRO A 71 -1.37 -3.43 8.68
CA PRO A 71 -1.81 -3.41 10.07
C PRO A 71 -0.77 -3.94 11.07
N PHE A 72 -0.06 -5.01 10.71
CA PHE A 72 1.01 -5.56 11.52
C PHE A 72 2.23 -4.63 11.59
N LEU A 73 2.64 -4.01 10.47
CA LEU A 73 3.71 -3.02 10.45
C LEU A 73 3.37 -1.78 11.29
N ASN A 74 2.13 -1.31 11.25
CA ASN A 74 1.64 -0.22 12.11
C ASN A 74 1.82 -0.53 13.60
N LEU A 75 1.59 -1.78 13.99
CA LEU A 75 1.66 -2.21 15.38
C LEU A 75 3.11 -2.48 15.83
N MET A 76 3.86 -3.21 15.02
CA MET A 76 5.16 -3.78 15.44
C MET A 76 6.35 -2.98 14.92
N TYR A 77 6.21 -2.30 13.79
CA TYR A 77 7.31 -1.60 13.10
C TYR A 77 6.87 -0.23 12.57
N PRO A 78 6.35 0.67 13.43
CA PRO A 78 5.79 1.95 13.00
C PRO A 78 6.81 2.86 12.28
N SER A 79 8.10 2.79 12.65
CA SER A 79 9.16 3.52 11.96
C SER A 79 9.36 3.06 10.51
N VAL A 80 9.31 1.75 10.27
CA VAL A 80 9.40 1.18 8.91
C VAL A 80 8.17 1.61 8.09
N ASN A 81 6.98 1.57 8.70
CA ASN A 81 5.79 2.02 7.97
C ASN A 81 5.82 3.53 7.69
N LYS A 82 6.39 4.36 8.58
CA LYS A 82 6.62 5.78 8.30
C LYS A 82 7.50 5.97 7.05
N GLU A 83 8.63 5.26 6.95
CA GLU A 83 9.48 5.29 5.75
C GLU A 83 8.71 4.88 4.47
N ILE A 84 7.83 3.86 4.58
CA ILE A 84 6.99 3.43 3.46
C ILE A 84 6.00 4.53 3.06
N GLN A 85 5.35 5.22 4.01
CA GLN A 85 4.44 6.33 3.71
C GLN A 85 5.17 7.49 3.02
N GLU A 86 6.39 7.81 3.45
CA GLU A 86 7.24 8.79 2.75
C GLU A 86 7.58 8.33 1.32
N GLY A 87 7.88 7.04 1.14
CA GLY A 87 8.09 6.42 -0.18
C GLY A 87 6.86 6.51 -1.08
N LEU A 88 5.65 6.36 -0.52
CA LEU A 88 4.39 6.55 -1.25
C LEU A 88 4.21 8.01 -1.69
N ALA A 89 4.54 8.98 -0.83
CA ALA A 89 4.50 10.38 -1.18
C ALA A 89 5.49 10.70 -2.32
N ASN A 90 6.69 10.14 -2.27
CA ASN A 90 7.68 10.27 -3.34
C ASN A 90 7.19 9.63 -4.65
N THR A 91 6.59 8.44 -4.58
CA THR A 91 5.99 7.79 -5.75
C THR A 91 4.92 8.69 -6.41
N TYR A 92 4.06 9.30 -5.62
CA TYR A 92 3.05 10.23 -6.16
C TYR A 92 3.67 11.46 -6.82
N LYS A 93 4.67 12.08 -6.20
CA LYS A 93 5.40 13.22 -6.77
C LYS A 93 6.06 12.90 -8.12
N GLU A 94 6.54 11.66 -8.27
CA GLU A 94 7.33 11.23 -9.41
C GLU A 94 6.52 10.66 -10.56
N SER A 95 5.37 10.04 -10.27
CA SER A 95 4.51 9.37 -11.26
C SER A 95 3.12 9.99 -11.41
N GLY A 96 2.69 10.84 -10.47
CA GLY A 96 1.32 11.36 -10.41
C GLY A 96 0.30 10.39 -9.83
N PHE A 97 0.70 9.18 -9.42
CA PHE A 97 -0.19 8.18 -8.85
C PHE A 97 0.45 7.44 -7.67
N LEU A 98 -0.38 6.98 -6.72
CA LEU A 98 0.04 5.96 -5.78
C LEU A 98 0.06 4.60 -6.49
N PRO A 99 1.00 3.69 -6.14
CA PRO A 99 1.03 2.37 -6.72
C PRO A 99 -0.10 1.51 -6.12
N GLU A 100 -0.68 0.63 -6.93
CA GLU A 100 -1.51 -0.48 -6.42
C GLU A 100 -0.71 -1.79 -6.40
N TRP A 101 0.22 -1.91 -7.33
CA TRP A 101 1.28 -2.91 -7.35
C TRP A 101 2.56 -2.28 -7.90
N ALA A 102 3.66 -2.37 -7.17
CA ALA A 102 4.96 -1.84 -7.58
C ALA A 102 6.00 -2.95 -7.72
N SER A 103 6.78 -2.95 -8.85
CA SER A 103 7.92 -3.87 -9.03
C SER A 103 8.75 -3.51 -10.28
N PRO A 104 9.75 -2.63 -10.20
CA PRO A 104 9.87 -1.55 -9.22
C PRO A 104 8.88 -0.40 -9.43
N GLY A 105 8.42 -0.11 -10.65
CA GLY A 105 7.38 0.86 -10.97
C GLY A 105 5.97 0.26 -10.97
N HIS A 106 4.99 1.01 -11.45
CA HIS A 106 3.61 0.55 -11.54
C HIS A 106 3.48 -0.72 -12.37
N ARG A 107 2.71 -1.69 -11.88
CA ARG A 107 2.42 -2.96 -12.58
C ARG A 107 0.93 -3.09 -12.86
N HIS A 108 0.61 -3.61 -14.04
CA HIS A 108 -0.77 -3.86 -14.44
C HIS A 108 -1.25 -5.19 -13.88
N CYS A 109 -1.66 -5.18 -12.62
CA CYS A 109 -2.28 -6.34 -11.97
C CYS A 109 -3.13 -5.89 -10.77
N MET A 110 -3.94 -6.80 -10.26
CA MET A 110 -4.88 -6.64 -9.13
C MET A 110 -6.05 -5.69 -9.41
N VAL A 111 -6.93 -5.61 -8.45
CA VAL A 111 -8.14 -4.80 -8.44
C VAL A 111 -8.16 -3.91 -7.21
N GLY A 112 -8.99 -2.87 -7.21
CA GLY A 112 -9.09 -1.92 -6.12
C GLY A 112 -8.05 -0.80 -6.23
N ASN A 113 -8.21 0.19 -5.36
CA ASN A 113 -7.21 1.23 -5.16
C ASN A 113 -6.81 1.28 -3.68
N ASN A 114 -6.29 0.14 -3.23
CA ASN A 114 -6.03 -0.20 -1.83
C ASN A 114 -4.86 0.57 -1.21
N SER A 115 -4.11 1.35 -2.00
CA SER A 115 -3.20 2.39 -1.49
C SER A 115 -3.94 3.33 -0.53
N ALA A 116 -5.23 3.62 -0.79
CA ALA A 116 -6.07 4.42 0.09
C ALA A 116 -6.22 3.80 1.48
N SER A 117 -6.43 2.48 1.56
CA SER A 117 -6.53 1.79 2.85
C SER A 117 -5.20 1.78 3.61
N VAL A 118 -4.08 1.60 2.90
CA VAL A 118 -2.74 1.60 3.48
C VAL A 118 -2.38 2.96 4.08
N VAL A 119 -2.68 4.04 3.38
CA VAL A 119 -2.48 5.42 3.87
C VAL A 119 -3.39 5.74 5.05
N ALA A 120 -4.69 5.44 4.91
CA ALA A 120 -5.68 5.73 5.95
C ALA A 120 -5.39 4.95 7.24
N ASP A 121 -5.12 3.65 7.16
CA ASP A 121 -4.82 2.80 8.32
C ASP A 121 -3.57 3.28 9.07
N ALA A 122 -2.51 3.65 8.33
CA ALA A 122 -1.29 4.20 8.90
C ALA A 122 -1.58 5.47 9.71
N TYR A 123 -2.24 6.44 9.12
CA TYR A 123 -2.51 7.72 9.76
C TYR A 123 -3.49 7.60 10.93
N LEU A 124 -4.55 6.80 10.79
CA LEU A 124 -5.54 6.56 11.86
C LEU A 124 -4.92 5.88 13.07
N LYS A 125 -3.90 5.06 12.88
CA LYS A 125 -3.14 4.38 13.95
C LYS A 125 -1.94 5.17 14.49
N GLY A 126 -1.79 6.43 14.07
CA GLY A 126 -0.80 7.35 14.62
C GLY A 126 0.56 7.34 13.90
N CYS A 127 0.67 6.71 12.75
CA CYS A 127 1.82 6.89 11.88
C CYS A 127 1.77 8.31 11.30
N GLN A 128 2.58 9.22 11.85
CA GLN A 128 2.64 10.61 11.39
C GLN A 128 3.55 10.71 10.17
N ALA A 129 2.98 10.50 8.99
CA ALA A 129 3.63 10.86 7.74
C ALA A 129 3.70 12.40 7.63
N GLU A 130 4.86 12.93 7.34
CA GLU A 130 5.08 14.39 7.25
C GLU A 130 4.23 15.00 6.13
N GLU A 131 4.00 14.24 5.06
CA GLU A 131 3.27 14.67 3.87
C GLU A 131 1.85 14.11 3.78
N ILE A 132 1.15 13.99 4.92
CA ILE A 132 -0.20 13.42 4.92
C ILE A 132 -1.20 14.16 4.03
N SER A 133 -1.07 15.48 3.90
CA SER A 133 -1.92 16.27 3.01
C SER A 133 -1.71 15.90 1.54
N LEU A 134 -0.47 15.64 1.15
CA LEU A 134 -0.14 15.15 -0.19
C LEU A 134 -0.65 13.72 -0.42
N LEU A 135 -0.51 12.86 0.59
CA LEU A 135 -1.04 11.49 0.52
C LEU A 135 -2.57 11.48 0.44
N TYR A 136 -3.26 12.39 1.13
CA TYR A 136 -4.71 12.56 0.99
C TYR A 136 -5.10 13.01 -0.42
N GLU A 137 -4.40 13.99 -0.97
CA GLU A 137 -4.58 14.41 -2.38
C GLU A 137 -4.36 13.22 -3.33
N ALA A 138 -3.30 12.45 -3.10
CA ALA A 138 -2.94 11.29 -3.93
C ALA A 138 -4.01 10.19 -3.92
N VAL A 139 -4.61 9.87 -2.76
CA VAL A 139 -5.69 8.88 -2.70
C VAL A 139 -6.96 9.39 -3.37
N LEU A 140 -7.29 10.69 -3.24
CA LEU A 140 -8.40 11.31 -3.97
C LEU A 140 -8.16 11.32 -5.47
N HIS A 141 -6.93 11.62 -5.90
CA HIS A 141 -6.56 11.56 -7.30
C HIS A 141 -6.76 10.15 -7.86
N GLY A 142 -6.26 9.12 -7.18
CA GLY A 142 -6.43 7.72 -7.59
C GLY A 142 -7.88 7.26 -7.62
N ALA A 143 -8.74 7.77 -6.72
CA ALA A 143 -10.16 7.46 -6.68
C ALA A 143 -10.96 8.06 -7.87
N ASN A 144 -10.44 9.12 -8.48
CA ASN A 144 -11.13 9.87 -9.54
C ASN A 144 -10.40 9.81 -10.90
N ASN A 145 -9.34 9.02 -11.00
CA ASN A 145 -8.54 8.89 -12.21
C ASN A 145 -8.03 7.46 -12.40
N VAL A 146 -7.58 7.17 -13.60
CA VAL A 146 -6.88 5.95 -13.97
C VAL A 146 -5.57 6.31 -14.67
N HIS A 147 -4.49 5.60 -14.34
CA HIS A 147 -3.19 5.85 -14.95
C HIS A 147 -3.24 5.49 -16.44
N PRO A 148 -2.80 6.39 -17.35
CA PRO A 148 -3.01 6.24 -18.78
C PRO A 148 -2.34 5.01 -19.40
N GLN A 149 -1.25 4.53 -18.82
CA GLN A 149 -0.48 3.39 -19.32
C GLN A 149 -0.64 2.11 -18.48
N VAL A 150 -1.10 2.24 -17.24
CA VAL A 150 -1.23 1.13 -16.29
C VAL A 150 -2.62 1.16 -15.66
N PRO A 151 -3.66 0.64 -16.34
CA PRO A 151 -5.07 0.80 -15.95
C PRO A 151 -5.47 0.20 -14.59
N SER A 152 -4.64 -0.65 -13.99
CA SER A 152 -4.83 -1.12 -12.61
C SER A 152 -4.31 -0.15 -11.54
N THR A 153 -3.68 0.95 -11.95
CA THR A 153 -3.24 2.04 -11.08
C THR A 153 -4.27 3.16 -11.12
N GLY A 154 -4.68 3.64 -9.97
CA GLY A 154 -5.90 4.42 -9.83
C GLY A 154 -7.14 3.54 -9.91
N ARG A 155 -8.26 4.09 -10.38
CA ARG A 155 -9.57 3.43 -10.33
C ARG A 155 -10.14 3.20 -11.74
N LEU A 156 -9.88 2.06 -12.34
CA LEU A 156 -10.42 1.70 -13.65
C LEU A 156 -11.96 1.64 -13.58
N GLY A 157 -12.63 2.42 -14.42
CA GLY A 157 -14.10 2.55 -14.46
C GLY A 157 -14.65 3.54 -13.42
N TYR A 158 -13.81 4.46 -12.93
CA TYR A 158 -14.22 5.49 -11.98
C TYR A 158 -15.40 6.34 -12.50
N GLU A 159 -15.49 6.58 -13.81
CA GLU A 159 -16.58 7.36 -14.41
C GLU A 159 -17.95 6.69 -14.21
N TYR A 160 -17.97 5.36 -14.29
CA TYR A 160 -19.18 4.58 -14.00
C TYR A 160 -19.43 4.52 -12.50
N TYR A 161 -18.42 4.15 -11.73
CA TYR A 161 -18.55 3.97 -10.30
C TYR A 161 -18.98 5.25 -9.59
N ASN A 162 -18.37 6.39 -9.89
CA ASN A 162 -18.72 7.67 -9.26
C ASN A 162 -20.13 8.16 -9.61
N ARG A 163 -20.66 7.74 -10.77
CA ARG A 163 -22.02 8.10 -11.20
C ARG A 163 -23.09 7.13 -10.75
N LEU A 164 -22.79 5.82 -10.76
CA LEU A 164 -23.78 4.75 -10.59
C LEU A 164 -23.67 4.03 -9.25
N GLY A 165 -22.55 4.19 -8.53
CA GLY A 165 -22.23 3.42 -7.32
C GLY A 165 -21.70 2.01 -7.62
N TYR A 166 -21.48 1.66 -8.88
CA TYR A 166 -20.91 0.38 -9.28
C TYR A 166 -20.28 0.44 -10.68
N VAL A 167 -19.43 -0.53 -11.01
CA VAL A 167 -18.89 -0.74 -12.35
C VAL A 167 -19.78 -1.71 -13.11
N PRO A 168 -20.44 -1.29 -14.22
CA PRO A 168 -21.39 -2.14 -14.96
C PRO A 168 -20.73 -3.33 -15.65
N TYR A 169 -21.48 -4.41 -15.81
CA TYR A 169 -21.01 -5.62 -16.50
C TYR A 169 -20.68 -5.42 -17.98
N ASN A 170 -21.46 -4.58 -18.66
CA ASN A 170 -21.46 -4.44 -20.12
C ASN A 170 -20.56 -3.30 -20.65
N VAL A 171 -19.59 -2.84 -19.85
CA VAL A 171 -18.70 -1.71 -20.24
C VAL A 171 -17.28 -2.17 -20.61
N GLY A 172 -17.05 -3.48 -20.76
CA GLY A 172 -15.76 -4.04 -21.18
C GLY A 172 -14.69 -4.00 -20.09
N ILE A 173 -15.07 -3.82 -18.82
CA ILE A 173 -14.16 -3.85 -17.67
C ILE A 173 -14.29 -5.20 -16.98
N ASN A 174 -13.18 -5.95 -16.90
CA ASN A 174 -13.14 -7.22 -16.20
C ASN A 174 -13.21 -7.02 -14.68
N GLU A 175 -13.66 -8.06 -13.95
CA GLU A 175 -13.69 -8.08 -12.48
C GLU A 175 -14.54 -6.95 -11.88
N ASN A 176 -15.57 -6.52 -12.59
CA ASN A 176 -16.40 -5.37 -12.25
C ASN A 176 -17.07 -5.47 -10.88
N VAL A 177 -17.50 -6.66 -10.45
CA VAL A 177 -18.06 -6.90 -9.13
C VAL A 177 -16.97 -6.71 -8.05
N ALA A 178 -15.82 -7.34 -8.23
CA ALA A 178 -14.69 -7.20 -7.31
C ALA A 178 -14.26 -5.74 -7.20
N ARG A 179 -14.11 -5.04 -8.33
CA ARG A 179 -13.79 -3.60 -8.36
C ARG A 179 -14.82 -2.77 -7.60
N THR A 180 -16.09 -3.02 -7.81
CA THR A 180 -17.17 -2.30 -7.12
C THR A 180 -17.06 -2.43 -5.60
N LEU A 181 -16.79 -3.64 -5.10
CA LEU A 181 -16.68 -3.92 -3.67
C LEU A 181 -15.40 -3.33 -3.06
N GLU A 182 -14.27 -3.47 -3.75
CA GLU A 182 -13.00 -2.88 -3.29
C GLU A 182 -13.10 -1.34 -3.27
N TYR A 183 -13.66 -0.71 -4.30
CA TYR A 183 -13.83 0.75 -4.35
C TYR A 183 -14.73 1.28 -3.23
N ALA A 184 -15.77 0.55 -2.86
CA ALA A 184 -16.64 0.93 -1.75
C ALA A 184 -15.87 0.91 -0.41
N TYR A 185 -14.97 -0.06 -0.21
CA TYR A 185 -14.09 -0.12 0.95
C TYR A 185 -13.04 0.99 0.91
N ASP A 186 -12.43 1.24 -0.24
CA ASP A 186 -11.44 2.30 -0.43
C ASP A 186 -12.05 3.68 -0.15
N ASP A 187 -13.29 3.94 -0.60
CA ASP A 187 -14.03 5.17 -0.30
C ASP A 187 -14.30 5.33 1.21
N TRP A 188 -14.63 4.24 1.89
CA TRP A 188 -14.77 4.27 3.34
C TRP A 188 -13.45 4.64 4.04
N CYS A 189 -12.32 4.11 3.56
CA CYS A 189 -10.99 4.48 4.07
C CYS A 189 -10.67 5.96 3.84
N ILE A 190 -10.95 6.47 2.63
CA ILE A 190 -10.75 7.89 2.29
C ILE A 190 -11.63 8.78 3.17
N MET A 191 -12.90 8.42 3.37
CA MET A 191 -13.79 9.13 4.27
C MET A 191 -13.26 9.17 5.71
N LYS A 192 -12.76 8.05 6.23
CA LYS A 192 -12.17 7.99 7.57
C LYS A 192 -10.92 8.86 7.70
N LEU A 193 -10.10 8.87 6.67
CA LEU A 193 -8.93 9.74 6.61
C LEU A 193 -9.33 11.23 6.60
N ALA A 194 -10.29 11.60 5.75
CA ALA A 194 -10.84 12.96 5.69
C ALA A 194 -11.37 13.43 7.04
N GLN A 195 -12.21 12.61 7.70
CA GLN A 195 -12.71 12.89 9.05
C GLN A 195 -11.61 13.14 10.07
N LYS A 196 -10.52 12.37 10.01
CA LYS A 196 -9.38 12.52 10.91
C LYS A 196 -8.57 13.78 10.62
N LEU A 197 -8.56 14.24 9.37
CA LEU A 197 -7.91 15.48 8.93
C LEU A 197 -8.80 16.73 9.13
N ASN A 198 -10.06 16.56 9.56
CA ASN A 198 -11.07 17.61 9.68
C ASN A 198 -11.42 18.29 8.33
N LEU A 199 -11.54 17.49 7.27
CA LEU A 199 -11.89 17.90 5.91
C LEU A 199 -13.32 17.47 5.56
#